data_990550e96c0e29b6e354b0e6c44986c0
#
_entry.id   990550e96c0e29b6e354b0e6c44986c0
#
_cell.length_a   1.000
_cell.length_b   1.000
_cell.length_c   1.000
_cell.angle_alpha   90.00
_cell.angle_beta   90.00
_cell.angle_gamma   90.00
#
_symmetry.space_group_name_H-M   'P 1'
#
loop_
_entity.id
_entity.type
_entity.pdbx_description
1 polymer ?
#
loop_
_entity_poly.entity_id
_entity_poly.type
_entity_poly.pdbx_seq_one_letter_code
_entity_poly.pdbx_strand_id
1 'polypeptide(L)'
;MQKEQLPVNFAAPLNLTPMNRPATLFLAFAAATDTGCKRANNQDSFGYNTDPHLYVVCDGVGGALGGEVASNTAVRNFIESFDALSEATQQPELPIESRLLYSIEQANRAVRDLSASDPRFSNMGTTLVCACVDGARAVIGNVGDSRAYLIRDGACVQITQDHSLIQEQLQNGLLTQEMAENSSLQSVITRAIGMAETVEPDLFAATLQAEDMLLLASDGLTRYLDPTEIASIASVDVELPVICKQFVECARQRGGADNITCIVLRATSGVVDPSSLT
;
A
#
# COMPACT_ATOMS: atom_id res chain seq x y z
N MET A 1 -1.36 34.63 21.15
CA MET A 1 -1.88 33.25 21.14
C MET A 1 -0.75 32.34 20.67
N GLN A 2 -0.16 31.61 21.62
CA GLN A 2 0.93 30.67 21.35
C GLN A 2 0.34 29.37 20.78
N LYS A 3 0.87 28.90 19.66
CA LYS A 3 0.56 27.57 19.13
C LYS A 3 1.40 26.56 19.93
N GLU A 4 0.74 25.72 20.71
CA GLU A 4 1.36 24.54 21.33
C GLU A 4 1.74 23.53 20.24
N GLN A 5 3.03 23.22 20.20
CA GLN A 5 3.54 22.08 19.44
C GLN A 5 3.32 20.82 20.26
N LEU A 6 2.62 19.84 19.67
CA LEU A 6 2.45 18.50 20.24
C LEU A 6 3.81 17.77 20.23
N PRO A 7 4.16 17.02 21.28
CA PRO A 7 5.44 16.32 21.35
C PRO A 7 5.44 15.06 20.46
N VAL A 8 6.38 15.00 19.52
CA VAL A 8 6.73 13.79 18.77
C VAL A 8 7.50 12.87 19.72
N ASN A 9 6.93 11.73 20.03
CA ASN A 9 7.52 10.75 20.93
C ASN A 9 8.57 9.91 20.18
N PHE A 10 9.85 10.23 20.31
CA PHE A 10 10.94 9.41 19.82
C PHE A 10 11.24 8.29 20.80
N ALA A 11 11.13 7.04 20.38
CA ALA A 11 11.64 5.90 21.12
C ALA A 11 13.17 5.99 21.25
N ALA A 12 13.70 5.63 22.42
CA ALA A 12 15.11 5.75 22.77
C ALA A 12 16.05 4.95 21.85
N PRO A 13 17.30 5.41 21.63
CA PRO A 13 18.25 4.74 20.75
C PRO A 13 18.74 3.41 21.34
N LEU A 14 18.60 2.35 20.57
CA LEU A 14 19.20 1.05 20.87
C LEU A 14 20.72 1.09 20.60
N ASN A 15 21.47 0.47 21.48
CA ASN A 15 22.93 0.38 21.49
C ASN A 15 23.54 -0.06 20.15
N LEU A 16 24.49 0.73 19.64
CA LEU A 16 25.28 0.45 18.45
C LEU A 16 26.36 -0.58 18.76
N THR A 17 26.20 -1.78 18.29
CA THR A 17 27.29 -2.75 18.05
C THR A 17 27.95 -2.45 16.69
N PRO A 18 29.22 -2.83 16.42
CA PRO A 18 30.04 -2.27 15.35
C PRO A 18 29.46 -2.53 13.95
N MET A 19 29.52 -1.48 13.12
CA MET A 19 29.02 -1.41 11.74
C MET A 19 29.60 -2.53 10.86
N ASN A 20 28.80 -3.59 10.68
CA ASN A 20 28.88 -4.37 9.46
C ASN A 20 28.34 -3.46 8.33
N ARG A 21 29.04 -3.36 7.19
CA ARG A 21 28.49 -2.68 6.01
C ARG A 21 27.09 -3.22 5.77
N PRO A 22 26.06 -2.35 5.62
CA PRO A 22 24.73 -2.86 5.33
C PRO A 22 24.83 -3.71 4.06
N ALA A 23 24.39 -4.96 4.13
CA ALA A 23 24.27 -5.79 2.94
C ALA A 23 23.35 -5.05 1.96
N THR A 24 23.80 -4.90 0.72
CA THR A 24 22.94 -4.33 -0.31
C THR A 24 21.77 -5.27 -0.50
N LEU A 25 20.56 -4.79 -0.24
CA LEU A 25 19.34 -5.53 -0.50
C LEU A 25 18.94 -5.34 -1.96
N PHE A 26 18.60 -6.46 -2.61
CA PHE A 26 17.96 -6.48 -3.91
C PHE A 26 16.48 -6.76 -3.70
N LEU A 27 15.64 -6.10 -4.51
CA LEU A 27 14.20 -6.29 -4.45
C LEU A 27 13.73 -7.03 -5.70
N ALA A 28 13.10 -8.18 -5.50
CA ALA A 28 12.25 -8.81 -6.49
C ALA A 28 10.79 -8.50 -6.16
N PHE A 29 9.93 -8.40 -7.17
CA PHE A 29 8.50 -8.23 -6.95
C PHE A 29 7.67 -9.02 -7.95
N ALA A 30 6.41 -9.26 -7.57
CA ALA A 30 5.37 -9.74 -8.45
C ALA A 30 4.04 -9.07 -8.06
N ALA A 31 3.13 -9.01 -9.02
CA ALA A 31 1.78 -8.49 -8.81
C ALA A 31 0.75 -9.43 -9.45
N ALA A 32 -0.43 -9.44 -8.88
CA ALA A 32 -1.60 -10.11 -9.46
C ALA A 32 -2.84 -9.28 -9.19
N THR A 33 -3.76 -9.28 -10.17
CA THR A 33 -5.09 -8.71 -10.04
C THR A 33 -6.12 -9.63 -10.68
N ASP A 34 -7.29 -9.72 -10.10
CA ASP A 34 -8.39 -10.56 -10.58
C ASP A 34 -9.73 -9.87 -10.30
N THR A 35 -10.68 -10.02 -11.21
CA THR A 35 -12.02 -9.42 -11.06
C THR A 35 -12.82 -10.03 -9.90
N GLY A 36 -12.39 -11.18 -9.39
CA GLY A 36 -13.15 -11.96 -8.42
C GLY A 36 -14.28 -12.77 -9.06
N CYS A 37 -15.20 -13.24 -8.21
CA CYS A 37 -16.26 -14.15 -8.65
C CYS A 37 -17.64 -13.46 -8.81
N LYS A 38 -17.79 -12.24 -8.34
CA LYS A 38 -19.09 -11.53 -8.26
C LYS A 38 -19.14 -10.22 -9.03
N ARG A 39 -18.01 -9.56 -9.22
CA ARG A 39 -17.93 -8.29 -9.93
C ARG A 39 -17.92 -8.51 -11.44
N ALA A 40 -18.50 -7.57 -12.20
CA ALA A 40 -18.48 -7.60 -13.65
C ALA A 40 -17.17 -7.01 -14.22
N ASN A 41 -16.62 -5.99 -13.53
CA ASN A 41 -15.44 -5.26 -13.93
C ASN A 41 -14.40 -5.29 -12.79
N ASN A 42 -13.14 -5.14 -13.14
CA ASN A 42 -12.09 -4.91 -12.18
C ASN A 42 -11.91 -3.40 -11.97
N GLN A 43 -12.21 -2.92 -10.77
CA GLN A 43 -12.05 -1.53 -10.35
C GLN A 43 -10.78 -1.31 -9.54
N ASP A 44 -10.05 -2.38 -9.24
CA ASP A 44 -8.71 -2.29 -8.69
C ASP A 44 -7.71 -1.90 -9.78
N SER A 45 -6.67 -1.17 -9.37
CA SER A 45 -5.52 -0.86 -10.20
C SER A 45 -4.25 -0.95 -9.40
N PHE A 46 -3.15 -1.29 -10.04
CA PHE A 46 -1.83 -1.25 -9.43
C PHE A 46 -0.81 -0.66 -10.39
N GLY A 47 0.30 -0.19 -9.84
CA GLY A 47 1.41 0.30 -10.62
C GLY A 47 2.71 0.23 -9.86
N TYR A 48 3.81 0.37 -10.59
CA TYR A 48 5.15 0.34 -10.02
C TYR A 48 6.15 1.07 -10.90
N ASN A 49 7.25 1.50 -10.26
CA ASN A 49 8.50 1.88 -10.91
C ASN A 49 9.64 1.17 -10.18
N THR A 50 10.56 0.56 -10.91
CA THR A 50 11.69 -0.18 -10.32
C THR A 50 12.91 0.67 -10.07
N ASP A 51 12.92 1.91 -10.59
CA ASP A 51 13.95 2.92 -10.34
C ASP A 51 13.29 4.31 -10.32
N PRO A 52 12.92 4.84 -9.15
CA PRO A 52 13.06 4.25 -7.81
C PRO A 52 12.07 3.11 -7.56
N HIS A 53 12.37 2.25 -6.56
CA HIS A 53 11.48 1.15 -6.15
C HIS A 53 10.19 1.67 -5.53
N LEU A 54 9.20 1.98 -6.37
CA LEU A 54 7.90 2.53 -6.01
C LEU A 54 6.78 1.58 -6.42
N TYR A 55 5.84 1.33 -5.53
CA TYR A 55 4.74 0.37 -5.74
C TYR A 55 3.45 0.95 -5.18
N VAL A 56 2.32 0.72 -5.84
CA VAL A 56 1.02 1.24 -5.43
C VAL A 56 -0.12 0.29 -5.82
N VAL A 57 -1.08 0.14 -4.92
CA VAL A 57 -2.37 -0.54 -5.14
C VAL A 57 -3.48 0.43 -4.79
N CYS A 58 -4.50 0.49 -5.64
CA CYS A 58 -5.68 1.33 -5.51
C CYS A 58 -6.94 0.49 -5.75
N ASP A 59 -7.90 0.56 -4.83
CA ASP A 59 -9.22 -0.07 -4.93
C ASP A 59 -10.25 1.01 -5.21
N GLY A 60 -10.87 0.93 -6.37
CA GLY A 60 -11.74 1.98 -6.89
C GLY A 60 -13.19 1.85 -6.42
N VAL A 61 -13.76 2.96 -5.96
CA VAL A 61 -15.17 3.06 -5.57
C VAL A 61 -15.90 4.11 -6.42
N GLY A 62 -17.17 3.88 -6.79
CA GLY A 62 -17.92 4.89 -7.53
C GLY A 62 -18.81 4.36 -8.67
N GLY A 63 -19.55 3.31 -8.42
CA GLY A 63 -20.49 2.73 -9.40
C GLY A 63 -19.81 1.98 -10.53
N ALA A 64 -20.55 1.70 -11.63
CA ALA A 64 -20.16 0.73 -12.66
C ALA A 64 -18.85 1.07 -13.41
N LEU A 65 -18.51 2.34 -13.58
CA LEU A 65 -17.31 2.78 -14.31
C LEU A 65 -16.43 3.73 -13.48
N GLY A 66 -16.98 4.37 -12.47
CA GLY A 66 -16.28 5.41 -11.72
C GLY A 66 -15.07 4.87 -10.95
N GLY A 67 -15.22 3.72 -10.31
CA GLY A 67 -14.13 3.10 -9.53
C GLY A 67 -12.91 2.76 -10.38
N GLU A 68 -13.10 2.10 -11.54
CA GLU A 68 -12.02 1.77 -12.48
C GLU A 68 -11.29 3.03 -12.97
N VAL A 69 -12.04 4.09 -13.31
CA VAL A 69 -11.47 5.35 -13.75
C VAL A 69 -10.71 6.04 -12.61
N ALA A 70 -11.24 6.02 -11.39
CA ALA A 70 -10.61 6.61 -10.23
C ALA A 70 -9.29 5.92 -9.88
N SER A 71 -9.28 4.58 -9.76
CA SER A 71 -8.09 3.81 -9.40
C SER A 71 -6.98 3.96 -10.46
N ASN A 72 -7.32 3.85 -11.75
CA ASN A 72 -6.36 4.04 -12.84
C ASN A 72 -5.79 5.46 -12.88
N THR A 73 -6.64 6.48 -12.66
CA THR A 73 -6.20 7.89 -12.61
C THR A 73 -5.27 8.12 -11.43
N ALA A 74 -5.60 7.58 -10.25
CA ALA A 74 -4.77 7.70 -9.06
C ALA A 74 -3.40 7.05 -9.24
N VAL A 75 -3.34 5.81 -9.70
CA VAL A 75 -2.07 5.08 -9.93
C VAL A 75 -1.17 5.86 -10.90
N ARG A 76 -1.70 6.27 -12.05
CA ARG A 76 -0.93 7.00 -13.04
C ARG A 76 -0.38 8.32 -12.50
N ASN A 77 -1.24 9.17 -11.93
CA ASN A 77 -0.81 10.50 -11.45
C ASN A 77 0.12 10.39 -10.24
N PHE A 78 -0.05 9.37 -9.39
CA PHE A 78 0.85 9.11 -8.28
C PHE A 78 2.28 8.81 -8.77
N ILE A 79 2.43 7.89 -9.71
CA ILE A 79 3.75 7.51 -10.24
C ILE A 79 4.37 8.67 -11.02
N GLU A 80 3.65 9.28 -11.97
CA GLU A 80 4.15 10.41 -12.76
C GLU A 80 4.60 11.58 -11.90
N SER A 81 3.86 11.90 -10.83
CA SER A 81 4.22 12.99 -9.91
C SER A 81 5.45 12.66 -9.07
N PHE A 82 5.61 11.40 -8.66
CA PHE A 82 6.77 10.96 -7.91
C PHE A 82 8.05 10.98 -8.77
N ASP A 83 7.96 10.53 -10.01
CA ASP A 83 9.07 10.52 -10.97
C ASP A 83 9.49 11.94 -11.35
N ALA A 84 8.53 12.83 -11.60
CA ALA A 84 8.81 14.23 -11.91
C ALA A 84 9.59 14.96 -10.80
N LEU A 85 9.37 14.63 -9.54
CA LEU A 85 10.17 15.16 -8.42
C LEU A 85 11.59 14.60 -8.40
N SER A 86 11.82 13.38 -8.88
CA SER A 86 13.15 12.79 -8.98
C SER A 86 13.99 13.44 -10.07
N GLU A 87 13.38 13.77 -11.21
CA GLU A 87 14.06 14.39 -12.37
C GLU A 87 14.32 15.88 -12.19
N ALA A 88 13.46 16.60 -11.47
CA ALA A 88 13.50 18.07 -11.34
C ALA A 88 14.61 18.59 -10.41
N THR A 89 15.25 17.73 -9.62
CA THR A 89 16.14 18.17 -8.54
C THR A 89 17.62 18.23 -8.94
N GLN A 90 18.08 19.40 -9.31
CA GLN A 90 19.50 19.84 -9.12
C GLN A 90 19.77 20.26 -7.64
N GLN A 91 18.86 20.00 -6.72
CA GLN A 91 18.92 20.32 -5.29
C GLN A 91 18.97 19.04 -4.46
N PRO A 92 19.33 19.10 -3.16
CA PRO A 92 19.32 17.91 -2.32
C PRO A 92 17.98 17.20 -2.43
N GLU A 93 18.03 15.91 -2.67
CA GLU A 93 16.89 15.04 -2.90
C GLU A 93 15.86 15.20 -1.78
N LEU A 94 14.61 15.45 -2.15
CA LEU A 94 13.53 15.56 -1.15
C LEU A 94 13.37 14.22 -0.42
N PRO A 95 13.12 14.25 0.93
CA PRO A 95 12.81 13.05 1.68
C PRO A 95 11.69 12.25 1.01
N ILE A 96 11.79 10.92 1.02
CA ILE A 96 10.80 10.02 0.42
C ILE A 96 9.39 10.33 0.93
N GLU A 97 9.25 10.62 2.22
CA GLU A 97 7.98 11.01 2.83
C GLU A 97 7.36 12.22 2.15
N SER A 98 8.15 13.26 1.90
CA SER A 98 7.67 14.47 1.25
C SER A 98 7.25 14.20 -0.20
N ARG A 99 7.99 13.33 -0.90
CA ARG A 99 7.67 12.92 -2.27
C ARG A 99 6.38 12.11 -2.30
N LEU A 100 6.20 11.16 -1.37
CA LEU A 100 4.97 10.36 -1.26
C LEU A 100 3.76 11.25 -0.95
N LEU A 101 3.86 12.13 0.05
CA LEU A 101 2.78 13.06 0.41
C LEU A 101 2.36 13.93 -0.78
N TYR A 102 3.33 14.51 -1.49
CA TYR A 102 3.06 15.31 -2.68
C TYR A 102 2.36 14.49 -3.76
N SER A 103 2.85 13.28 -4.05
CA SER A 103 2.32 12.43 -5.12
C SER A 103 0.92 11.91 -4.80
N ILE A 104 0.63 11.61 -3.53
CA ILE A 104 -0.72 11.25 -3.08
C ILE A 104 -1.68 12.43 -3.25
N GLU A 105 -1.23 13.65 -2.92
CA GLU A 105 -2.06 14.86 -3.12
C GLU A 105 -2.31 15.15 -4.61
N GLN A 106 -1.32 14.93 -5.50
CA GLN A 106 -1.54 15.06 -6.95
C GLN A 106 -2.52 14.01 -7.48
N ALA A 107 -2.44 12.77 -7.00
CA ALA A 107 -3.41 11.72 -7.33
C ALA A 107 -4.82 12.11 -6.86
N ASN A 108 -4.98 12.62 -5.63
CA ASN A 108 -6.23 13.11 -5.10
C ASN A 108 -6.84 14.20 -5.98
N ARG A 109 -6.03 15.20 -6.33
CA ARG A 109 -6.46 16.31 -7.18
C ARG A 109 -6.90 15.84 -8.57
N ALA A 110 -6.13 14.95 -9.20
CA ALA A 110 -6.44 14.44 -10.53
C ALA A 110 -7.76 13.65 -10.58
N VAL A 111 -8.02 12.80 -9.59
CA VAL A 111 -9.28 12.05 -9.48
C VAL A 111 -10.46 13.01 -9.26
N ARG A 112 -10.28 13.99 -8.39
CA ARG A 112 -11.32 14.98 -8.07
C ARG A 112 -11.68 15.89 -9.26
N ASP A 113 -10.66 16.37 -9.96
CA ASP A 113 -10.87 17.24 -11.13
C ASP A 113 -11.61 16.48 -12.24
N LEU A 114 -11.28 15.21 -12.44
CA LEU A 114 -11.98 14.35 -13.39
C LEU A 114 -13.42 14.07 -12.95
N SER A 115 -13.65 13.77 -11.66
CA SER A 115 -15.00 13.61 -11.09
C SER A 115 -15.86 14.86 -11.25
N ALA A 116 -15.28 16.06 -11.11
CA ALA A 116 -15.98 17.32 -11.27
C ALA A 116 -16.26 17.66 -12.74
N SER A 117 -15.43 17.20 -13.67
CA SER A 117 -15.53 17.53 -15.10
C SER A 117 -16.57 16.71 -15.87
N ASP A 118 -16.94 15.53 -15.37
CA ASP A 118 -17.87 14.61 -16.05
C ASP A 118 -18.87 14.00 -15.06
N PRO A 119 -20.18 14.31 -15.21
CA PRO A 119 -21.23 13.78 -14.32
C PRO A 119 -21.30 12.24 -14.25
N ARG A 120 -20.76 11.52 -15.25
CA ARG A 120 -20.69 10.04 -15.24
C ARG A 120 -19.77 9.51 -14.14
N PHE A 121 -18.83 10.33 -13.71
CA PHE A 121 -17.81 10.00 -12.71
C PHE A 121 -18.06 10.73 -11.37
N SER A 122 -19.25 11.30 -11.18
CA SER A 122 -19.60 11.97 -9.94
C SER A 122 -19.50 10.98 -8.76
N ASN A 123 -18.88 11.44 -7.67
CA ASN A 123 -18.63 10.63 -6.45
C ASN A 123 -17.73 9.40 -6.66
N MET A 124 -16.91 9.36 -7.71
CA MET A 124 -15.86 8.36 -7.80
C MET A 124 -14.72 8.68 -6.84
N GLY A 125 -14.07 7.64 -6.36
CA GLY A 125 -12.88 7.72 -5.52
C GLY A 125 -12.12 6.41 -5.54
N THR A 126 -11.04 6.34 -4.79
CA THR A 126 -10.26 5.11 -4.66
C THR A 126 -9.46 5.11 -3.37
N THR A 127 -9.12 3.94 -2.86
CA THR A 127 -8.07 3.80 -1.86
C THR A 127 -6.71 4.03 -2.51
N LEU A 128 -5.68 4.17 -1.70
CA LEU A 128 -4.28 4.13 -2.16
C LEU A 128 -3.41 3.58 -1.05
N VAL A 129 -2.76 2.45 -1.27
CA VAL A 129 -1.66 1.97 -0.45
C VAL A 129 -0.40 1.88 -1.30
N CYS A 130 0.68 2.51 -0.85
CA CYS A 130 1.93 2.55 -1.61
C CYS A 130 3.14 2.24 -0.72
N ALA A 131 4.24 1.85 -1.36
CA ALA A 131 5.54 1.69 -0.73
C ALA A 131 6.64 2.23 -1.65
N CYS A 132 7.57 3.01 -1.08
CA CYS A 132 8.83 3.36 -1.70
C CYS A 132 9.97 2.76 -0.87
N VAL A 133 10.88 2.04 -1.53
CA VAL A 133 11.99 1.36 -0.87
C VAL A 133 13.31 1.95 -1.34
N ASP A 134 14.12 2.41 -0.39
CA ASP A 134 15.47 2.90 -0.59
C ASP A 134 16.43 2.14 0.33
N GLY A 135 17.32 1.35 -0.27
CA GLY A 135 18.17 0.43 0.46
C GLY A 135 17.36 -0.54 1.33
N ALA A 136 17.55 -0.48 2.64
CA ALA A 136 16.78 -1.27 3.60
C ALA A 136 15.53 -0.56 4.14
N ARG A 137 15.31 0.70 3.77
CA ARG A 137 14.19 1.49 4.30
C ARG A 137 13.00 1.44 3.37
N ALA A 138 11.87 0.97 3.87
CA ALA A 138 10.58 1.08 3.21
C ALA A 138 9.75 2.18 3.87
N VAL A 139 9.22 3.13 3.08
CA VAL A 139 8.23 4.11 3.52
C VAL A 139 6.91 3.76 2.87
N ILE A 140 5.87 3.61 3.67
CA ILE A 140 4.54 3.17 3.26
C ILE A 140 3.57 4.33 3.44
N GLY A 141 2.78 4.65 2.41
CA GLY A 141 1.68 5.61 2.47
C GLY A 141 0.33 4.90 2.37
N ASN A 142 -0.67 5.36 3.13
CA ASN A 142 -2.01 4.78 3.11
C ASN A 142 -3.12 5.82 3.12
N VAL A 143 -4.12 5.61 2.27
CA VAL A 143 -5.43 6.26 2.27
C VAL A 143 -6.49 5.20 1.97
N GLY A 144 -7.39 4.92 2.91
CA GLY A 144 -8.44 3.91 2.77
C GLY A 144 -8.15 2.65 3.59
N ASP A 145 -8.71 1.52 3.17
CA ASP A 145 -8.67 0.23 3.83
C ASP A 145 -7.91 -0.86 3.04
N SER A 146 -7.25 -0.48 1.96
CA SER A 146 -6.17 -1.29 1.36
C SER A 146 -4.99 -1.32 2.32
N ARG A 147 -4.28 -2.44 2.39
CA ARG A 147 -3.33 -2.69 3.48
C ARG A 147 -1.92 -3.02 3.01
N ALA A 148 -0.95 -2.69 3.85
CA ALA A 148 0.43 -3.15 3.73
C ALA A 148 0.80 -4.06 4.92
N TYR A 149 1.52 -5.15 4.63
CA TYR A 149 1.99 -6.12 5.63
C TYR A 149 3.48 -6.36 5.47
N LEU A 150 4.17 -6.49 6.60
CA LEU A 150 5.53 -7.05 6.66
C LEU A 150 5.43 -8.54 7.03
N ILE A 151 6.07 -9.38 6.23
CA ILE A 151 6.18 -10.81 6.47
C ILE A 151 7.65 -11.11 6.74
N ARG A 152 7.93 -11.63 7.95
CA ARG A 152 9.27 -11.92 8.47
C ARG A 152 9.24 -13.15 9.36
N ASP A 153 10.15 -14.08 9.18
CA ASP A 153 10.34 -15.27 10.04
C ASP A 153 9.05 -16.06 10.27
N GLY A 154 8.21 -16.19 9.22
CA GLY A 154 6.94 -16.90 9.30
C GLY A 154 5.81 -16.13 10.02
N ALA A 155 6.02 -14.89 10.41
CA ALA A 155 5.01 -13.99 10.96
C ALA A 155 4.60 -12.93 9.93
N CYS A 156 3.33 -12.52 9.96
CA CYS A 156 2.79 -11.44 9.15
C CYS A 156 2.19 -10.37 10.05
N VAL A 157 2.63 -9.13 9.89
CA VAL A 157 2.20 -7.98 10.69
C VAL A 157 1.68 -6.89 9.76
N GLN A 158 0.45 -6.42 9.99
CA GLN A 158 -0.09 -5.27 9.29
C GLN A 158 0.66 -4.01 9.72
N ILE A 159 1.16 -3.24 8.72
CA ILE A 159 1.87 -1.97 8.94
C ILE A 159 0.87 -0.81 8.95
N THR A 160 -0.05 -0.82 7.99
CA THR A 160 -1.05 0.24 7.82
C THR A 160 -2.18 0.12 8.82
N GLN A 161 -2.92 1.22 8.96
CA GLN A 161 -4.14 1.26 9.73
C GLN A 161 -5.28 1.66 8.80
N ASP A 162 -6.39 0.91 8.82
CA ASP A 162 -7.51 1.16 7.94
C ASP A 162 -8.19 2.49 8.26
N HIS A 163 -8.49 3.28 7.24
CA HIS A 163 -9.39 4.43 7.35
C HIS A 163 -10.83 3.96 7.12
N SER A 164 -11.38 3.25 8.08
CA SER A 164 -12.73 2.72 8.05
C SER A 164 -13.51 3.09 9.31
N LEU A 165 -14.83 3.19 9.18
CA LEU A 165 -15.70 3.50 10.30
C LEU A 165 -15.55 2.50 11.45
N ILE A 166 -15.37 1.22 11.13
CA ILE A 166 -15.14 0.16 12.11
C ILE A 166 -13.85 0.40 12.88
N GLN A 167 -12.76 0.73 12.19
CA GLN A 167 -11.47 0.98 12.83
C GLN A 167 -11.52 2.20 13.77
N GLU A 168 -12.20 3.27 13.35
CA GLU A 168 -12.41 4.45 14.20
C GLU A 168 -13.23 4.12 15.46
N GLN A 169 -14.28 3.29 15.32
CA GLN A 169 -15.10 2.87 16.46
C GLN A 169 -14.34 1.94 17.44
N LEU A 170 -13.49 1.04 16.92
CA LEU A 170 -12.62 0.21 17.74
C LEU A 170 -11.63 1.06 18.54
N GLN A 171 -10.97 2.05 17.91
CA GLN A 171 -10.02 2.95 18.58
C GLN A 171 -10.67 3.80 19.67
N ASN A 172 -11.90 4.23 19.42
CA ASN A 172 -12.66 5.01 20.39
C ASN A 172 -13.30 4.15 21.48
N GLY A 173 -13.09 2.81 21.46
CA GLY A 173 -13.65 1.88 22.43
C GLY A 173 -15.19 1.74 22.32
N LEU A 174 -15.78 2.14 21.18
CA LEU A 174 -17.22 2.06 20.93
C LEU A 174 -17.65 0.69 20.44
N LEU A 175 -16.72 -0.10 19.91
CA LEU A 175 -16.93 -1.50 19.51
C LEU A 175 -15.86 -2.41 20.12
N THR A 176 -16.24 -3.66 20.37
CA THR A 176 -15.28 -4.73 20.61
C THR A 176 -14.86 -5.37 19.28
N GLN A 177 -13.75 -6.11 19.27
CA GLN A 177 -13.29 -6.84 18.09
C GLN A 177 -14.37 -7.80 17.55
N GLU A 178 -15.06 -8.53 18.42
CA GLU A 178 -16.14 -9.44 18.05
C GLU A 178 -17.34 -8.70 17.40
N MET A 179 -17.69 -7.51 17.89
CA MET A 179 -18.75 -6.69 17.29
C MET A 179 -18.33 -6.16 15.92
N ALA A 180 -17.06 -5.79 15.76
CA ALA A 180 -16.48 -5.32 14.50
C ALA A 180 -16.54 -6.40 13.41
N GLU A 181 -16.16 -7.63 13.74
CA GLU A 181 -16.16 -8.78 12.82
C GLU A 181 -17.57 -9.13 12.30
N ASN A 182 -18.60 -8.86 13.08
CA ASN A 182 -19.99 -9.14 12.73
C ASN A 182 -20.74 -7.90 12.20
N SER A 183 -20.07 -6.78 12.00
CA SER A 183 -20.69 -5.53 11.55
C SER A 183 -20.94 -5.49 10.04
N SER A 184 -22.09 -4.98 9.63
CA SER A 184 -22.40 -4.68 8.23
C SER A 184 -21.68 -3.43 7.70
N LEU A 185 -20.94 -2.72 8.55
CA LEU A 185 -20.24 -1.47 8.22
C LEU A 185 -18.74 -1.69 7.88
N GLN A 186 -18.30 -2.93 7.72
CA GLN A 186 -16.89 -3.28 7.46
C GLN A 186 -16.32 -2.60 6.19
N SER A 187 -17.18 -2.31 5.20
CA SER A 187 -16.78 -1.70 3.92
C SER A 187 -16.93 -0.18 3.89
N VAL A 188 -17.23 0.46 5.03
CA VAL A 188 -17.41 1.92 5.06
C VAL A 188 -16.06 2.57 5.34
N ILE A 189 -15.42 3.07 4.27
CA ILE A 189 -14.18 3.85 4.36
C ILE A 189 -14.49 5.29 4.78
N THR A 190 -13.62 5.89 5.58
CA THR A 190 -13.72 7.27 6.07
C THR A 190 -12.80 8.24 5.34
N ARG A 191 -11.78 7.72 4.63
CA ARG A 191 -10.89 8.50 3.77
C ARG A 191 -10.69 7.80 2.43
N ALA A 192 -10.76 8.56 1.33
CA ALA A 192 -10.49 8.07 -0.03
C ALA A 192 -9.93 9.19 -0.90
N ILE A 193 -9.11 8.81 -1.86
CA ILE A 193 -8.59 9.67 -2.93
C ILE A 193 -9.76 10.14 -3.80
N GLY A 194 -9.81 11.45 -4.09
CA GLY A 194 -10.81 12.06 -4.96
C GLY A 194 -12.10 12.52 -4.27
N MET A 195 -12.32 12.17 -3.00
CA MET A 195 -13.58 12.46 -2.29
C MET A 195 -13.59 13.81 -1.55
N ALA A 196 -12.41 14.31 -1.16
CA ALA A 196 -12.27 15.57 -0.43
C ALA A 196 -11.29 16.52 -1.14
N GLU A 197 -11.34 17.80 -0.78
CA GLU A 197 -10.44 18.82 -1.35
C GLU A 197 -8.98 18.53 -1.07
N THR A 198 -8.69 18.10 0.13
CA THR A 198 -7.39 17.61 0.57
C THR A 198 -7.54 16.23 1.17
N VAL A 199 -6.52 15.43 1.09
CA VAL A 199 -6.46 14.11 1.71
C VAL A 199 -5.36 14.08 2.75
N GLU A 200 -5.60 13.41 3.87
CA GLU A 200 -4.62 13.19 4.93
C GLU A 200 -4.15 11.73 4.89
N PRO A 201 -3.04 11.43 4.21
CA PRO A 201 -2.48 10.07 4.19
C PRO A 201 -1.73 9.79 5.49
N ASP A 202 -1.81 8.56 5.96
CA ASP A 202 -0.93 8.08 7.02
C ASP A 202 0.38 7.56 6.39
N LEU A 203 1.52 7.87 7.04
CA LEU A 203 2.83 7.37 6.64
C LEU A 203 3.40 6.45 7.72
N PHE A 204 3.98 5.35 7.27
CA PHE A 204 4.65 4.36 8.09
C PHE A 204 6.04 4.10 7.55
N ALA A 205 6.94 3.57 8.39
CA ALA A 205 8.27 3.18 7.96
C ALA A 205 8.62 1.80 8.53
N ALA A 206 9.28 0.99 7.71
CA ALA A 206 9.82 -0.30 8.10
C ALA A 206 11.27 -0.40 7.65
N THR A 207 12.09 -1.14 8.41
CA THR A 207 13.44 -1.52 7.98
C THR A 207 13.41 -2.98 7.52
N LEU A 208 13.66 -3.20 6.24
CA LEU A 208 13.70 -4.52 5.63
C LEU A 208 15.00 -5.24 5.96
N GLN A 209 14.92 -6.53 6.09
CA GLN A 209 16.02 -7.45 6.21
C GLN A 209 16.00 -8.42 5.02
N ALA A 210 17.07 -9.14 4.81
CA ALA A 210 17.07 -10.22 3.82
C ALA A 210 15.97 -11.24 4.14
N GLU A 211 15.30 -11.72 3.11
CA GLU A 211 14.16 -12.65 3.12
C GLU A 211 12.85 -12.06 3.64
N ASP A 212 12.82 -10.79 4.04
CA ASP A 212 11.54 -10.11 4.30
C ASP A 212 10.71 -10.01 3.04
N MET A 213 9.39 -10.11 3.23
CA MET A 213 8.44 -9.73 2.19
C MET A 213 7.57 -8.56 2.64
N LEU A 214 7.26 -7.67 1.70
CA LEU A 214 6.26 -6.63 1.86
C LEU A 214 5.09 -6.95 0.93
N LEU A 215 3.89 -7.03 1.47
CA LEU A 215 2.65 -7.24 0.71
C LEU A 215 1.83 -5.95 0.73
N LEU A 216 1.44 -5.45 -0.45
CA LEU A 216 0.38 -4.45 -0.62
C LEU A 216 -0.84 -5.16 -1.19
N ALA A 217 -2.02 -4.93 -0.64
CA ALA A 217 -3.22 -5.64 -1.07
C ALA A 217 -4.48 -4.79 -0.92
N SER A 218 -5.44 -4.97 -1.86
CA SER A 218 -6.81 -4.49 -1.72
C SER A 218 -7.61 -5.34 -0.72
N ASP A 219 -8.75 -4.84 -0.29
CA ASP A 219 -9.60 -5.49 0.70
C ASP A 219 -10.19 -6.82 0.21
N GLY A 220 -10.37 -6.98 -1.11
CA GLY A 220 -10.80 -8.24 -1.72
C GLY A 220 -9.85 -9.42 -1.48
N LEU A 221 -8.60 -9.16 -1.08
CA LEU A 221 -7.69 -10.18 -0.57
C LEU A 221 -7.79 -10.29 0.95
N THR A 222 -7.68 -9.18 1.66
CA THR A 222 -7.47 -9.16 3.11
C THR A 222 -8.74 -9.46 3.91
N ARG A 223 -9.91 -9.46 3.29
CA ARG A 223 -11.17 -9.97 3.86
C ARG A 223 -11.20 -11.50 3.96
N TYR A 224 -10.44 -12.19 3.15
CA TYR A 224 -10.47 -13.64 3.06
C TYR A 224 -9.27 -14.34 3.66
N LEU A 225 -8.15 -13.64 3.78
CA LEU A 225 -6.91 -14.19 4.33
C LEU A 225 -6.51 -13.40 5.58
N ASP A 226 -6.39 -14.09 6.68
CA ASP A 226 -5.84 -13.52 7.90
C ASP A 226 -4.30 -13.48 7.85
N PRO A 227 -3.62 -12.73 8.76
CA PRO A 227 -2.17 -12.63 8.77
C PRO A 227 -1.44 -13.97 8.89
N THR A 228 -2.01 -14.95 9.59
CA THR A 228 -1.38 -16.29 9.74
C THR A 228 -1.39 -17.04 8.42
N GLU A 229 -2.49 -16.95 7.69
CA GLU A 229 -2.63 -17.57 6.37
C GLU A 229 -1.74 -16.88 5.32
N ILE A 230 -1.66 -15.54 5.35
CA ILE A 230 -0.74 -14.75 4.51
C ILE A 230 0.69 -15.22 4.76
N ALA A 231 1.13 -15.31 6.00
CA ALA A 231 2.45 -15.80 6.36
C ALA A 231 2.70 -17.23 5.87
N SER A 232 1.73 -18.12 6.02
CA SER A 232 1.83 -19.51 5.59
C SER A 232 2.02 -19.65 4.08
N ILE A 233 1.23 -18.91 3.28
CA ILE A 233 1.36 -18.90 1.81
C ILE A 233 2.70 -18.29 1.37
N ALA A 234 3.09 -17.18 1.99
CA ALA A 234 4.34 -16.48 1.68
C ALA A 234 5.60 -17.28 2.04
N SER A 235 5.51 -18.20 3.01
CA SER A 235 6.63 -19.03 3.47
C SER A 235 6.94 -20.21 2.54
N VAL A 236 6.15 -20.46 1.52
CA VAL A 236 6.41 -21.52 0.54
C VAL A 236 7.60 -21.10 -0.35
N ASP A 237 8.57 -21.98 -0.51
CA ASP A 237 9.74 -21.72 -1.35
C ASP A 237 9.39 -21.89 -2.84
N VAL A 238 8.79 -20.85 -3.39
CA VAL A 238 8.39 -20.74 -4.80
C VAL A 238 8.62 -19.31 -5.30
N GLU A 239 8.55 -19.16 -6.61
CA GLU A 239 8.65 -17.83 -7.27
C GLU A 239 7.49 -16.90 -6.86
N LEU A 240 7.77 -15.60 -6.71
CA LEU A 240 6.78 -14.59 -6.29
C LEU A 240 5.48 -14.58 -7.11
N PRO A 241 5.49 -14.76 -8.45
CA PRO A 241 4.25 -14.84 -9.22
C PRO A 241 3.35 -16.01 -8.79
N VAL A 242 3.94 -17.12 -8.31
CA VAL A 242 3.16 -18.27 -7.80
C VAL A 242 2.52 -17.91 -6.45
N ILE A 243 3.23 -17.20 -5.57
CA ILE A 243 2.70 -16.69 -4.30
C ILE A 243 1.51 -15.75 -4.55
N CYS A 244 1.67 -14.75 -5.44
CA CYS A 244 0.58 -13.84 -5.81
C CYS A 244 -0.64 -14.59 -6.34
N LYS A 245 -0.42 -15.60 -7.21
CA LYS A 245 -1.50 -16.44 -7.74
C LYS A 245 -2.19 -17.23 -6.63
N GLN A 246 -1.44 -17.77 -5.67
CA GLN A 246 -2.02 -18.50 -4.53
C GLN A 246 -2.87 -17.59 -3.65
N PHE A 247 -2.44 -16.36 -3.38
CA PHE A 247 -3.23 -15.37 -2.67
C PHE A 247 -4.57 -15.11 -3.35
N VAL A 248 -4.54 -14.82 -4.65
CA VAL A 248 -5.75 -14.58 -5.45
C VAL A 248 -6.67 -15.80 -5.46
N GLU A 249 -6.13 -16.98 -5.68
CA GLU A 249 -6.92 -18.22 -5.77
C GLU A 249 -7.57 -18.57 -4.42
N CYS A 250 -6.86 -18.39 -3.29
CA CYS A 250 -7.45 -18.60 -1.96
C CYS A 250 -8.62 -17.64 -1.71
N ALA A 251 -8.48 -16.35 -2.03
CA ALA A 251 -9.57 -15.40 -1.88
C ALA A 251 -10.78 -15.75 -2.77
N ARG A 252 -10.53 -16.16 -4.01
CA ARG A 252 -11.57 -16.62 -4.95
C ARG A 252 -12.33 -17.84 -4.44
N GLN A 253 -11.62 -18.86 -3.95
CA GLN A 253 -12.21 -20.09 -3.41
C GLN A 253 -13.10 -19.85 -2.18
N ARG A 254 -12.82 -18.78 -1.43
CA ARG A 254 -13.62 -18.37 -0.27
C ARG A 254 -14.78 -17.44 -0.62
N GLY A 255 -14.99 -17.19 -1.90
CA GLY A 255 -16.14 -16.44 -2.39
C GLY A 255 -15.81 -15.37 -3.40
N GLY A 256 -14.65 -14.71 -3.30
CA GLY A 256 -14.17 -13.71 -4.26
C GLY A 256 -15.24 -12.64 -4.54
N ALA A 257 -15.83 -12.06 -3.49
CA ALA A 257 -16.97 -11.15 -3.66
C ALA A 257 -16.55 -9.80 -4.23
N ASP A 258 -15.27 -9.48 -4.19
CA ASP A 258 -14.70 -8.25 -4.73
C ASP A 258 -13.55 -8.49 -5.70
N ASN A 259 -13.04 -7.42 -6.29
CA ASN A 259 -11.79 -7.39 -7.03
C ASN A 259 -10.63 -7.71 -6.06
N ILE A 260 -9.63 -8.43 -6.53
CA ILE A 260 -8.55 -8.95 -5.68
C ILE A 260 -7.22 -8.53 -6.31
N THR A 261 -6.49 -7.67 -5.64
CA THR A 261 -5.20 -7.16 -6.15
C THR A 261 -4.13 -7.22 -5.07
N CYS A 262 -2.94 -7.67 -5.45
CA CYS A 262 -1.77 -7.66 -4.57
C CYS A 262 -0.47 -7.37 -5.33
N ILE A 263 0.48 -6.77 -4.61
CA ILE A 263 1.90 -6.68 -4.98
C ILE A 263 2.70 -7.31 -3.83
N VAL A 264 3.59 -8.23 -4.14
CA VAL A 264 4.53 -8.83 -3.19
C VAL A 264 5.94 -8.44 -3.58
N LEU A 265 6.69 -7.89 -2.64
CA LEU A 265 8.12 -7.62 -2.75
C LEU A 265 8.87 -8.62 -1.87
N ARG A 266 10.05 -9.09 -2.33
CA ARG A 266 10.99 -9.87 -1.52
C ARG A 266 12.34 -9.17 -1.50
N ALA A 267 12.84 -8.90 -0.32
CA ALA A 267 14.19 -8.39 -0.11
C ALA A 267 15.17 -9.58 -0.05
N THR A 268 16.22 -9.57 -0.86
CA THR A 268 17.25 -10.61 -0.84
C THR A 268 18.63 -9.99 -0.59
N SER A 269 19.51 -10.69 0.12
CA SER A 269 20.90 -10.27 0.25
C SER A 269 21.66 -10.59 -1.02
N GLY A 270 22.22 -9.57 -1.68
CA GLY A 270 23.11 -9.78 -2.81
C GLY A 270 24.56 -9.71 -2.39
N VAL A 271 25.35 -10.66 -2.86
CA VAL A 271 26.81 -10.49 -2.93
C VAL A 271 27.07 -9.76 -4.25
N VAL A 272 27.45 -8.48 -4.19
CA VAL A 272 28.01 -7.82 -5.37
C VAL A 272 29.28 -8.55 -5.71
N ASP A 273 29.29 -9.34 -6.79
CA ASP A 273 30.52 -9.92 -7.32
C ASP A 273 31.41 -8.77 -7.82
N PRO A 274 32.58 -8.53 -7.18
CA PRO A 274 33.46 -7.43 -7.58
C PRO A 274 33.96 -7.53 -9.02
N SER A 275 33.82 -8.69 -9.68
CA SER A 275 34.24 -8.92 -11.05
C SER A 275 33.27 -8.40 -12.12
N SER A 276 32.07 -7.97 -11.75
CA SER A 276 31.08 -7.40 -12.70
C SER A 276 31.21 -5.88 -12.89
N LEU A 277 32.19 -5.22 -12.27
CA LEU A 277 32.46 -3.77 -12.33
C LEU A 277 33.65 -3.39 -13.24
N THR A 278 34.05 -4.25 -14.17
CA THR A 278 35.09 -3.94 -15.18
C THR A 278 34.52 -3.69 -16.56
#